data_f13d9d2dbb60e328f74c7a66f0a6840d
#
_entry.id   f13d9d2dbb60e328f74c7a66f0a6840d
#
_cell.length_a   1.000
_cell.length_b   1.000
_cell.length_c   1.000
_cell.angle_alpha   90.00
_cell.angle_beta   90.00
_cell.angle_gamma   90.00
#
_symmetry.space_group_name_H-M   'P 1'
#
loop_
_entity.id
_entity.type
_entity.pdbx_description
1 polymer ?
#
loop_
_entity_poly.entity_id
_entity_poly.type
_entity_poly.pdbx_seq_one_letter_code
_entity_poly.pdbx_strand_id
1 'polypeptide(L)'
;VNSMKFAVDLHIHSALSPCGDEDMTPNNIVNMALLKGLDMIAVTDHNSAANLPAVLEVGKKQGLMIVPGIEVQTKEEVHIICLFRTLQSALKLDEIIYNCLPDIPNNEEVFGRQLIMNSEDQIVGKVDKLLISSCALSVNDVFILANGLGGVCIPAHVDRPAYSITANLGFIPPSLKVKTVELSKKDSPEIIMKRHPFLKKYDYIISSDAHYLWDISEREFFVEMEFLSFTNLFDILCPNQKKL
;
A
#
# COMPACT_ATOMS: atom_id res chain seq x y z
N VAL A 1 18.87 -23.38 -2.46
CA VAL A 1 18.44 -22.31 -3.37
C VAL A 1 19.05 -21.03 -2.86
N ASN A 2 19.87 -20.31 -3.69
CA ASN A 2 20.46 -19.04 -3.30
C ASN A 2 19.36 -17.95 -3.35
N SER A 3 18.94 -17.43 -2.20
CA SER A 3 18.09 -16.25 -2.17
C SER A 3 18.92 -14.98 -2.40
N MET A 4 18.32 -14.00 -3.08
CA MET A 4 18.88 -12.67 -3.31
C MET A 4 18.07 -11.64 -2.54
N LYS A 5 18.72 -10.54 -2.16
CA LYS A 5 18.08 -9.42 -1.47
C LYS A 5 17.63 -8.37 -2.47
N PHE A 6 16.34 -8.08 -2.49
CA PHE A 6 15.73 -7.03 -3.31
C PHE A 6 15.23 -5.90 -2.43
N ALA A 7 15.64 -4.69 -2.75
CA ALA A 7 15.20 -3.49 -2.05
C ALA A 7 13.78 -3.14 -2.46
N VAL A 8 12.89 -2.97 -1.49
CA VAL A 8 11.46 -2.73 -1.73
C VAL A 8 10.93 -1.56 -0.90
N ASP A 9 9.91 -0.88 -1.45
CA ASP A 9 9.06 0.05 -0.72
C ASP A 9 7.60 -0.20 -1.14
N LEU A 10 6.83 -0.85 -0.28
CA LEU A 10 5.50 -1.37 -0.63
C LEU A 10 4.36 -0.47 -0.14
N HIS A 11 4.65 0.79 0.21
CA HIS A 11 3.64 1.74 0.67
C HIS A 11 4.05 3.17 0.27
N ILE A 12 3.55 3.63 -0.87
CA ILE A 12 3.82 4.97 -1.43
C ILE A 12 2.50 5.55 -1.91
N HIS A 13 2.24 6.83 -1.63
CA HIS A 13 1.09 7.57 -2.12
C HIS A 13 1.46 8.42 -3.35
N SER A 14 0.53 8.51 -4.30
CA SER A 14 0.63 9.42 -5.43
C SER A 14 -0.16 10.71 -5.18
N ALA A 15 -0.14 11.63 -6.14
CA ALA A 15 -0.97 12.84 -6.13
C ALA A 15 -2.50 12.55 -6.17
N LEU A 16 -2.91 11.30 -6.18
CA LEU A 16 -4.30 10.88 -6.02
C LEU A 16 -4.74 10.93 -4.55
N SER A 17 -3.86 10.63 -3.61
CA SER A 17 -4.12 10.79 -2.18
C SER A 17 -4.10 12.28 -1.82
N PRO A 18 -5.16 12.84 -1.20
CA PRO A 18 -5.25 14.29 -0.99
C PRO A 18 -4.19 14.82 -0.02
N CYS A 19 -3.62 13.95 0.83
CA CYS A 19 -2.49 14.26 1.72
C CYS A 19 -1.12 14.10 1.03
N GLY A 20 -1.09 13.56 -0.21
CA GLY A 20 0.13 13.46 -1.01
C GLY A 20 0.48 14.77 -1.70
N ASP A 21 1.76 15.02 -1.89
CA ASP A 21 2.23 16.17 -2.65
C ASP A 21 1.84 16.02 -4.14
N GLU A 22 1.54 17.14 -4.81
CA GLU A 22 1.19 17.11 -6.24
C GLU A 22 2.35 16.67 -7.14
N ASP A 23 3.60 16.78 -6.66
CA ASP A 23 4.79 16.27 -7.35
C ASP A 23 4.92 14.74 -7.27
N MET A 24 4.06 14.05 -6.49
CA MET A 24 3.98 12.59 -6.46
C MET A 24 3.30 12.05 -7.73
N THR A 25 3.84 12.42 -8.88
CA THR A 25 3.37 12.00 -10.20
C THR A 25 3.88 10.61 -10.55
N PRO A 26 3.24 9.87 -11.50
CA PRO A 26 3.72 8.56 -11.93
C PRO A 26 5.20 8.52 -12.31
N ASN A 27 5.68 9.49 -13.13
CA ASN A 27 7.09 9.50 -13.53
C ASN A 27 8.02 9.89 -12.38
N ASN A 28 7.66 10.87 -11.57
CA ASN A 28 8.49 11.30 -10.45
C ASN A 28 8.66 10.18 -9.41
N ILE A 29 7.60 9.44 -9.06
CA ILE A 29 7.66 8.30 -8.13
C ILE A 29 8.62 7.23 -8.69
N VAL A 30 8.43 6.82 -9.94
CA VAL A 30 9.26 5.78 -10.57
C VAL A 30 10.71 6.21 -10.68
N ASN A 31 10.96 7.45 -11.14
CA ASN A 31 12.31 7.99 -11.25
C ASN A 31 13.01 8.10 -9.90
N MET A 32 12.30 8.57 -8.87
CA MET A 32 12.86 8.65 -7.51
C MET A 32 13.18 7.26 -6.95
N ALA A 33 12.29 6.28 -7.13
CA ALA A 33 12.53 4.90 -6.71
C ALA A 33 13.78 4.30 -7.39
N LEU A 34 13.95 4.53 -8.69
CA LEU A 34 15.14 4.10 -9.43
C LEU A 34 16.40 4.82 -8.96
N LEU A 35 16.32 6.14 -8.73
CA LEU A 35 17.44 6.94 -8.21
C LEU A 35 17.91 6.42 -6.86
N LYS A 36 16.98 6.01 -5.98
CA LYS A 36 17.26 5.42 -4.68
C LYS A 36 17.63 3.93 -4.74
N GLY A 37 17.67 3.35 -5.95
CA GLY A 37 18.11 1.97 -6.19
C GLY A 37 17.13 0.91 -5.71
N LEU A 38 15.83 1.21 -5.68
CA LEU A 38 14.80 0.24 -5.36
C LEU A 38 14.58 -0.73 -6.53
N ASP A 39 14.33 -2.00 -6.22
CA ASP A 39 14.09 -3.05 -7.19
C ASP A 39 12.58 -3.26 -7.44
N MET A 40 11.75 -2.92 -6.45
CA MET A 40 10.30 -3.07 -6.50
C MET A 40 9.63 -2.04 -5.58
N ILE A 41 8.51 -1.46 -6.04
CA ILE A 41 7.66 -0.60 -5.21
C ILE A 41 6.19 -0.99 -5.33
N ALA A 42 5.36 -0.52 -4.39
CA ALA A 42 3.91 -0.48 -4.55
C ALA A 42 3.41 0.95 -4.36
N VAL A 43 2.52 1.39 -5.24
CA VAL A 43 1.74 2.62 -5.04
C VAL A 43 0.37 2.19 -4.50
N THR A 44 0.02 2.74 -3.34
CA THR A 44 -1.10 2.29 -2.50
C THR A 44 -1.89 3.49 -2.00
N ASP A 45 -2.46 4.26 -2.93
CA ASP A 45 -3.24 5.45 -2.58
C ASP A 45 -4.42 5.11 -1.65
N HIS A 46 -4.83 6.09 -0.84
CA HIS A 46 -5.99 5.95 0.03
C HIS A 46 -7.25 5.62 -0.77
N ASN A 47 -7.84 4.48 -0.47
CA ASN A 47 -9.15 4.03 -0.98
C ASN A 47 -9.34 4.09 -2.50
N SER A 48 -8.25 4.16 -3.29
CA SER A 48 -8.36 4.19 -4.75
C SER A 48 -7.14 3.59 -5.47
N ALA A 49 -7.39 3.07 -6.67
CA ALA A 49 -6.39 2.53 -7.61
C ALA A 49 -6.28 3.37 -8.90
N ALA A 50 -6.87 4.57 -8.94
CA ALA A 50 -7.06 5.30 -10.20
C ALA A 50 -5.74 5.70 -10.90
N ASN A 51 -4.63 5.87 -10.16
CA ASN A 51 -3.31 6.16 -10.73
C ASN A 51 -2.47 4.90 -11.05
N LEU A 52 -2.91 3.70 -10.65
CA LEU A 52 -2.16 2.47 -10.93
C LEU A 52 -1.92 2.22 -12.42
N PRO A 53 -2.89 2.45 -13.34
CA PRO A 53 -2.63 2.26 -14.78
C PRO A 53 -1.41 3.05 -15.25
N ALA A 54 -1.31 4.32 -14.88
CA ALA A 54 -0.21 5.20 -15.26
C ALA A 54 1.11 4.78 -14.63
N VAL A 55 1.12 4.53 -13.32
CA VAL A 55 2.35 4.12 -12.60
C VAL A 55 2.89 2.79 -13.12
N LEU A 56 2.02 1.81 -13.39
CA LEU A 56 2.41 0.52 -13.96
C LEU A 56 3.00 0.66 -15.36
N GLU A 57 2.42 1.53 -16.19
CA GLU A 57 2.93 1.80 -17.52
C GLU A 57 4.32 2.43 -17.48
N VAL A 58 4.51 3.45 -16.62
CA VAL A 58 5.81 4.11 -16.42
C VAL A 58 6.83 3.11 -15.86
N GLY A 59 6.48 2.34 -14.82
CA GLY A 59 7.36 1.32 -14.25
C GLY A 59 7.82 0.29 -15.29
N LYS A 60 6.90 -0.19 -16.14
CA LYS A 60 7.22 -1.11 -17.24
C LYS A 60 8.19 -0.49 -18.25
N LYS A 61 7.99 0.78 -18.62
CA LYS A 61 8.89 1.51 -19.55
C LYS A 61 10.29 1.70 -18.96
N GLN A 62 10.39 1.96 -17.67
CA GLN A 62 11.64 2.27 -16.95
C GLN A 62 12.34 1.03 -16.38
N GLY A 63 11.70 -0.16 -16.41
CA GLY A 63 12.26 -1.40 -15.89
C GLY A 63 12.17 -1.54 -14.36
N LEU A 64 11.28 -0.80 -13.69
CA LEU A 64 10.98 -0.95 -12.27
C LEU A 64 9.73 -1.82 -12.08
N MET A 65 9.81 -2.80 -11.19
CA MET A 65 8.65 -3.62 -10.85
C MET A 65 7.69 -2.87 -9.92
N ILE A 66 6.44 -2.68 -10.36
CA ILE A 66 5.39 -2.02 -9.59
C ILE A 66 4.35 -3.05 -9.17
N VAL A 67 4.10 -3.17 -7.88
CA VAL A 67 3.02 -4.02 -7.33
C VAL A 67 1.74 -3.20 -7.27
N PRO A 68 0.65 -3.62 -7.92
CA PRO A 68 -0.63 -2.94 -7.78
C PRO A 68 -1.13 -3.01 -6.34
N GLY A 69 -1.53 -1.87 -5.76
CA GLY A 69 -2.01 -1.85 -4.38
C GLY A 69 -2.99 -0.72 -4.08
N ILE A 70 -3.66 -0.84 -2.94
CA ILE A 70 -4.55 0.18 -2.37
C ILE A 70 -4.35 0.17 -0.86
N GLU A 71 -4.25 1.33 -0.23
CA GLU A 71 -4.40 1.45 1.22
C GLU A 71 -5.86 1.73 1.56
N VAL A 72 -6.55 0.73 2.09
CA VAL A 72 -7.97 0.84 2.46
C VAL A 72 -8.10 1.37 3.88
N GLN A 73 -8.88 2.44 4.08
CA GLN A 73 -9.29 2.90 5.40
C GLN A 73 -10.65 2.29 5.73
N THR A 74 -10.67 1.36 6.70
CA THR A 74 -11.87 0.61 7.10
C THR A 74 -12.82 1.46 7.98
N LYS A 75 -14.02 0.94 8.25
CA LYS A 75 -14.98 1.61 9.15
C LYS A 75 -14.47 1.75 10.59
N GLU A 76 -13.51 0.92 11.01
CA GLU A 76 -12.83 1.01 12.29
C GLU A 76 -11.67 2.03 12.28
N GLU A 77 -11.52 2.81 11.20
CA GLU A 77 -10.41 3.74 10.97
C GLU A 77 -9.04 3.04 11.00
N VAL A 78 -8.99 1.80 10.50
CA VAL A 78 -7.76 1.01 10.36
C VAL A 78 -7.30 1.04 8.92
N HIS A 79 -6.02 1.30 8.68
CA HIS A 79 -5.41 1.21 7.37
C HIS A 79 -4.94 -0.22 7.08
N ILE A 80 -5.33 -0.73 5.91
CA ILE A 80 -4.93 -2.05 5.41
C ILE A 80 -4.34 -1.88 4.01
N ILE A 81 -3.09 -2.26 3.84
CA ILE A 81 -2.47 -2.35 2.52
C ILE A 81 -2.98 -3.63 1.86
N CYS A 82 -3.61 -3.47 0.70
CA CYS A 82 -4.06 -4.56 -0.14
C CYS A 82 -3.20 -4.59 -1.40
N LEU A 83 -2.36 -5.63 -1.57
CA LEU A 83 -1.50 -5.81 -2.73
C LEU A 83 -2.06 -6.88 -3.66
N PHE A 84 -1.90 -6.70 -4.97
CA PHE A 84 -2.46 -7.59 -5.99
C PHE A 84 -1.41 -7.99 -7.03
N ARG A 85 -1.59 -9.18 -7.64
CA ARG A 85 -0.76 -9.65 -8.75
C ARG A 85 -1.11 -8.98 -10.08
N THR A 86 -2.33 -8.44 -10.20
CA THR A 86 -2.84 -7.85 -11.43
C THR A 86 -3.52 -6.51 -11.17
N LEU A 87 -3.42 -5.61 -12.14
CA LEU A 87 -4.16 -4.35 -12.13
C LEU A 87 -5.67 -4.57 -12.03
N GLN A 88 -6.21 -5.57 -12.75
CA GLN A 88 -7.63 -5.86 -12.77
C GLN A 88 -8.19 -6.20 -11.38
N SER A 89 -7.44 -6.95 -10.57
CA SER A 89 -7.83 -7.25 -9.19
C SER A 89 -7.86 -5.99 -8.32
N ALA A 90 -6.87 -5.10 -8.46
CA ALA A 90 -6.86 -3.82 -7.75
C ALA A 90 -8.04 -2.93 -8.15
N LEU A 91 -8.30 -2.80 -9.47
CA LEU A 91 -9.43 -2.00 -9.97
C LEU A 91 -10.80 -2.54 -9.54
N LYS A 92 -10.96 -3.87 -9.41
CA LYS A 92 -12.19 -4.45 -8.86
C LYS A 92 -12.40 -4.10 -7.39
N LEU A 93 -11.32 -4.10 -6.59
CA LEU A 93 -11.43 -3.66 -5.19
C LEU A 93 -11.71 -2.16 -5.12
N ASP A 94 -11.06 -1.34 -5.95
CA ASP A 94 -11.31 0.11 -6.06
C ASP A 94 -12.79 0.43 -6.30
N GLU A 95 -13.43 -0.25 -7.26
CA GLU A 95 -14.86 -0.09 -7.55
C GLU A 95 -15.73 -0.41 -6.32
N ILE A 96 -15.43 -1.49 -5.61
CA ILE A 96 -16.16 -1.87 -4.39
C ILE A 96 -15.97 -0.81 -3.30
N ILE A 97 -14.73 -0.36 -3.07
CA ILE A 97 -14.40 0.65 -2.06
C ILE A 97 -15.11 1.96 -2.37
N TYR A 98 -15.04 2.44 -3.63
CA TYR A 98 -15.68 3.69 -4.04
C TYR A 98 -17.18 3.71 -3.76
N ASN A 99 -17.86 2.57 -3.99
CA ASN A 99 -19.29 2.42 -3.67
C ASN A 99 -19.58 2.34 -2.16
N CYS A 100 -18.57 1.98 -1.35
CA CYS A 100 -18.67 1.93 0.12
C CYS A 100 -18.15 3.19 0.81
N LEU A 101 -17.55 4.14 0.08
CA LEU A 101 -17.18 5.45 0.62
C LEU A 101 -18.42 6.29 0.90
N PRO A 102 -18.42 7.08 1.97
CA PRO A 102 -19.49 8.03 2.23
C PRO A 102 -19.58 9.06 1.09
N ASP A 103 -20.77 9.62 0.86
CA ASP A 103 -20.98 10.63 -0.17
C ASP A 103 -20.55 12.03 0.33
N ILE A 104 -19.28 12.13 0.71
CA ILE A 104 -18.65 13.36 1.20
C ILE A 104 -17.74 13.88 0.08
N PRO A 105 -18.03 15.06 -0.48
CA PRO A 105 -17.18 15.65 -1.51
C PRO A 105 -15.83 16.08 -0.92
N ASN A 106 -14.77 15.94 -1.72
CA ASN A 106 -13.46 16.46 -1.34
C ASN A 106 -13.47 17.99 -1.31
N ASN A 107 -12.95 18.57 -0.23
CA ASN A 107 -12.65 19.99 -0.15
C ASN A 107 -11.15 20.20 -0.40
N GLU A 108 -10.82 20.57 -1.65
CA GLU A 108 -9.44 20.73 -2.10
C GLU A 108 -8.64 21.78 -1.28
N GLU A 109 -9.31 22.82 -0.77
CA GLU A 109 -8.66 23.85 0.05
C GLU A 109 -8.24 23.34 1.44
N VAL A 110 -8.93 22.30 1.93
CA VAL A 110 -8.68 21.72 3.26
C VAL A 110 -7.79 20.49 3.19
N PHE A 111 -8.08 19.58 2.24
CA PHE A 111 -7.47 18.25 2.20
C PHE A 111 -6.44 18.08 1.08
N GLY A 112 -6.41 18.99 0.09
CA GLY A 112 -5.62 18.83 -1.12
C GLY A 112 -6.41 18.20 -2.27
N ARG A 113 -5.78 18.16 -3.43
CA ARG A 113 -6.37 17.66 -4.68
C ARG A 113 -6.22 16.14 -4.75
N GLN A 114 -7.14 15.49 -5.45
CA GLN A 114 -7.15 14.04 -5.69
C GLN A 114 -7.02 13.79 -7.19
N LEU A 115 -5.78 13.90 -7.69
CA LEU A 115 -5.47 13.98 -9.12
C LEU A 115 -5.35 12.61 -9.76
N ILE A 116 -6.09 12.39 -10.85
CA ILE A 116 -5.89 11.25 -11.74
C ILE A 116 -4.96 11.69 -12.86
N MET A 117 -3.87 10.97 -13.06
CA MET A 117 -2.83 11.29 -14.02
C MET A 117 -2.63 10.16 -15.05
N ASN A 118 -2.15 10.51 -16.24
CA ASN A 118 -1.70 9.55 -17.24
C ASN A 118 -0.18 9.27 -17.11
N SER A 119 0.36 8.44 -17.98
CA SER A 119 1.79 8.08 -18.01
C SER A 119 2.73 9.19 -18.47
N GLU A 120 2.23 10.34 -18.91
CA GLU A 120 2.94 11.57 -19.22
C GLU A 120 2.80 12.63 -18.12
N ASP A 121 2.31 12.25 -16.91
CA ASP A 121 2.03 13.14 -15.77
C ASP A 121 1.00 14.25 -16.06
N GLN A 122 0.18 14.07 -17.08
CA GLN A 122 -0.91 15.00 -17.37
C GLN A 122 -2.11 14.66 -16.48
N ILE A 123 -2.72 15.69 -15.90
CA ILE A 123 -3.97 15.53 -15.12
C ILE A 123 -5.08 15.24 -16.12
N VAL A 124 -5.68 14.05 -16.01
CA VAL A 124 -6.78 13.58 -16.86
C VAL A 124 -8.12 13.52 -16.14
N GLY A 125 -8.13 13.72 -14.83
CA GLY A 125 -9.33 13.73 -14.00
C GLY A 125 -9.02 13.97 -12.54
N LYS A 126 -10.06 13.86 -11.73
CA LYS A 126 -9.98 13.88 -10.26
C LYS A 126 -11.06 12.98 -9.67
N VAL A 127 -10.85 12.56 -8.43
CA VAL A 127 -11.86 11.83 -7.65
C VAL A 127 -12.65 12.82 -6.80
N ASP A 128 -13.99 12.78 -6.89
CA ASP A 128 -14.85 13.75 -6.21
C ASP A 128 -15.09 13.40 -4.73
N LYS A 129 -15.27 12.11 -4.40
CA LYS A 129 -15.43 11.68 -2.99
C LYS A 129 -14.12 11.79 -2.23
N LEU A 130 -14.19 12.24 -0.97
CA LEU A 130 -13.02 12.36 -0.10
C LEU A 130 -12.40 10.99 0.19
N LEU A 131 -11.25 10.69 -0.41
CA LEU A 131 -10.58 9.39 -0.37
C LEU A 131 -10.04 9.01 1.03
N ILE A 132 -9.70 10.00 1.86
CA ILE A 132 -9.25 9.77 3.24
C ILE A 132 -10.40 9.54 4.23
N SER A 133 -11.62 9.33 3.74
CA SER A 133 -12.76 8.93 4.57
C SER A 133 -12.73 7.43 4.83
N SER A 134 -13.19 7.01 6.02
CA SER A 134 -13.43 5.60 6.30
C SER A 134 -14.54 5.06 5.40
N CYS A 135 -14.29 3.96 4.70
CA CYS A 135 -15.33 3.27 3.95
C CYS A 135 -16.22 2.43 4.90
N ALA A 136 -17.39 2.00 4.42
CA ALA A 136 -18.33 1.21 5.21
C ALA A 136 -17.88 -0.25 5.46
N LEU A 137 -16.75 -0.69 4.85
CA LEU A 137 -16.22 -2.04 5.01
C LEU A 137 -15.46 -2.19 6.33
N SER A 138 -15.70 -3.29 7.04
CA SER A 138 -14.90 -3.65 8.21
C SER A 138 -13.53 -4.19 7.80
N VAL A 139 -12.59 -4.24 8.75
CA VAL A 139 -11.30 -4.93 8.55
C VAL A 139 -11.53 -6.35 8.00
N ASN A 140 -12.50 -7.09 8.56
CA ASN A 140 -12.81 -8.45 8.11
C ASN A 140 -13.34 -8.48 6.66
N ASP A 141 -14.21 -7.53 6.29
CA ASP A 141 -14.75 -7.44 4.91
C ASP A 141 -13.62 -7.18 3.91
N VAL A 142 -12.70 -6.26 4.23
CA VAL A 142 -11.54 -5.95 3.38
C VAL A 142 -10.66 -7.18 3.18
N PHE A 143 -10.38 -7.95 4.24
CA PHE A 143 -9.61 -9.19 4.13
C PHE A 143 -10.32 -10.24 3.26
N ILE A 144 -11.63 -10.41 3.42
CA ILE A 144 -12.42 -11.36 2.60
C ILE A 144 -12.39 -10.94 1.12
N LEU A 145 -12.67 -9.67 0.83
CA LEU A 145 -12.75 -9.16 -0.53
C LEU A 145 -11.38 -9.20 -1.23
N ALA A 146 -10.33 -8.66 -0.61
CA ALA A 146 -9.01 -8.61 -1.21
C ALA A 146 -8.42 -10.02 -1.42
N ASN A 147 -8.57 -10.92 -0.42
CA ASN A 147 -8.13 -12.32 -0.58
C ASN A 147 -8.94 -13.04 -1.66
N GLY A 148 -10.24 -12.79 -1.77
CA GLY A 148 -11.09 -13.34 -2.84
C GLY A 148 -10.70 -12.88 -4.24
N LEU A 149 -10.05 -11.72 -4.35
CA LEU A 149 -9.48 -11.19 -5.59
C LEU A 149 -8.00 -11.63 -5.82
N GLY A 150 -7.49 -12.58 -5.01
CA GLY A 150 -6.11 -13.05 -5.10
C GLY A 150 -5.07 -12.09 -4.56
N GLY A 151 -5.49 -11.10 -3.76
CA GLY A 151 -4.62 -10.15 -3.09
C GLY A 151 -4.09 -10.63 -1.75
N VAL A 152 -3.18 -9.86 -1.17
CA VAL A 152 -2.64 -10.02 0.19
C VAL A 152 -2.97 -8.78 0.98
N CYS A 153 -3.47 -8.95 2.20
CA CYS A 153 -3.76 -7.87 3.14
C CYS A 153 -2.67 -7.78 4.20
N ILE A 154 -2.15 -6.58 4.39
CA ILE A 154 -1.12 -6.27 5.38
C ILE A 154 -1.64 -5.13 6.26
N PRO A 155 -1.86 -5.33 7.57
CA PRO A 155 -2.16 -4.22 8.48
C PRO A 155 -1.03 -3.19 8.41
N ALA A 156 -1.38 -1.94 8.06
CA ALA A 156 -0.43 -0.87 7.83
C ALA A 156 0.10 -0.32 9.17
N HIS A 157 1.37 0.08 9.17
CA HIS A 157 2.06 0.84 10.25
C HIS A 157 1.52 0.52 11.65
N VAL A 158 1.52 -0.78 12.02
CA VAL A 158 0.88 -1.29 13.25
C VAL A 158 1.44 -0.71 14.56
N ASP A 159 2.56 -0.02 14.51
CA ASP A 159 3.22 0.66 15.63
C ASP A 159 2.75 2.12 15.81
N ARG A 160 1.91 2.67 14.90
CA ARG A 160 1.39 4.04 15.00
C ARG A 160 0.24 4.15 15.98
N PRO A 161 0.11 5.31 16.67
CA PRO A 161 -0.95 5.55 17.66
C PRO A 161 -2.33 5.87 17.03
N ALA A 162 -2.41 6.01 15.71
CA ALA A 162 -3.63 6.27 14.97
C ALA A 162 -3.66 5.50 13.67
N TYR A 163 -4.84 5.20 13.17
CA TYR A 163 -5.11 4.49 11.92
C TYR A 163 -4.45 3.11 11.84
N SER A 164 -4.02 2.54 12.96
CA SER A 164 -3.45 1.21 13.03
C SER A 164 -4.40 0.23 13.69
N ILE A 165 -4.30 -1.04 13.30
CA ILE A 165 -5.14 -2.10 13.88
C ILE A 165 -4.89 -2.26 15.37
N THR A 166 -3.68 -2.00 15.83
CA THR A 166 -3.30 -2.07 17.24
C THR A 166 -3.85 -0.92 18.07
N ALA A 167 -3.86 0.30 17.51
CA ALA A 167 -4.40 1.48 18.20
C ALA A 167 -5.92 1.44 18.28
N ASN A 168 -6.58 1.08 17.18
CA ASN A 168 -8.03 1.19 17.05
C ASN A 168 -8.77 -0.05 17.56
N LEU A 169 -8.19 -1.26 17.43
CA LEU A 169 -8.79 -2.51 17.92
C LEU A 169 -8.08 -3.07 19.16
N GLY A 170 -6.87 -2.58 19.49
CA GLY A 170 -6.07 -3.10 20.61
C GLY A 170 -5.33 -4.41 20.32
N PHE A 171 -5.70 -5.14 19.28
CA PHE A 171 -5.11 -6.41 18.87
C PHE A 171 -5.39 -6.72 17.40
N ILE A 172 -4.68 -7.69 16.85
CA ILE A 172 -4.95 -8.23 15.50
C ILE A 172 -5.85 -9.47 15.68
N PRO A 173 -7.12 -9.44 15.19
CA PRO A 173 -8.04 -10.56 15.32
C PRO A 173 -7.46 -11.85 14.71
N PRO A 174 -7.41 -12.98 15.45
CA PRO A 174 -6.86 -14.23 14.93
C PRO A 174 -7.60 -14.76 13.69
N SER A 175 -8.88 -14.42 13.55
CA SER A 175 -9.71 -14.80 12.40
C SER A 175 -9.19 -14.26 11.07
N LEU A 176 -8.46 -13.15 11.08
CA LEU A 176 -7.87 -12.54 9.86
C LEU A 176 -6.69 -13.35 9.31
N LYS A 177 -6.11 -14.25 10.10
CA LYS A 177 -4.96 -15.09 9.72
C LYS A 177 -3.79 -14.26 9.15
N VAL A 178 -3.56 -13.08 9.73
CA VAL A 178 -2.46 -12.20 9.33
C VAL A 178 -1.14 -12.93 9.48
N LYS A 179 -0.33 -12.89 8.43
CA LYS A 179 1.04 -13.42 8.43
C LYS A 179 2.05 -12.30 8.59
N THR A 180 1.88 -11.26 7.78
CA THR A 180 2.80 -10.13 7.69
C THR A 180 2.10 -8.84 8.12
N VAL A 181 2.81 -8.01 8.87
CA VAL A 181 2.38 -6.65 9.25
C VAL A 181 3.37 -5.63 8.70
N GLU A 182 2.96 -4.37 8.58
CA GLU A 182 3.87 -3.29 8.27
C GLU A 182 4.26 -2.56 9.55
N LEU A 183 5.55 -2.31 9.72
CA LEU A 183 6.12 -1.40 10.71
C LEU A 183 6.46 -0.07 10.03
N SER A 184 6.25 1.04 10.73
CA SER A 184 6.74 2.33 10.26
C SER A 184 8.27 2.37 10.31
N LYS A 185 8.90 3.17 9.44
CA LYS A 185 10.35 3.35 9.49
C LYS A 185 10.82 4.36 10.55
N LYS A 186 9.94 4.74 11.47
CA LYS A 186 10.22 5.76 12.49
C LYS A 186 11.21 5.28 13.57
N ASP A 187 11.09 4.02 13.96
CA ASP A 187 11.95 3.38 14.97
C ASP A 187 12.48 2.04 14.43
N SER A 188 13.57 1.51 15.02
CA SER A 188 14.04 0.18 14.62
C SER A 188 13.04 -0.91 15.03
N PRO A 189 12.99 -2.04 14.28
CA PRO A 189 12.11 -3.16 14.62
C PRO A 189 12.28 -3.66 16.07
N GLU A 190 13.53 -3.63 16.60
CA GLU A 190 13.81 -4.06 17.97
C GLU A 190 13.13 -3.16 19.00
N ILE A 191 13.12 -1.85 18.77
CA ILE A 191 12.44 -0.87 19.63
C ILE A 191 10.93 -1.07 19.57
N ILE A 192 10.39 -1.23 18.35
CA ILE A 192 8.96 -1.47 18.13
C ILE A 192 8.53 -2.78 18.82
N MET A 193 9.26 -3.87 18.60
CA MET A 193 8.98 -5.18 19.21
C MET A 193 9.13 -5.18 20.74
N LYS A 194 9.93 -4.27 21.30
CA LYS A 194 10.04 -4.08 22.76
C LYS A 194 8.80 -3.37 23.32
N ARG A 195 8.25 -2.39 22.61
CA ARG A 195 7.00 -1.69 23.00
C ARG A 195 5.77 -2.56 22.79
N HIS A 196 5.78 -3.37 21.74
CA HIS A 196 4.66 -4.22 21.30
C HIS A 196 5.10 -5.68 21.18
N PRO A 197 5.35 -6.40 22.32
CA PRO A 197 5.91 -7.75 22.28
C PRO A 197 5.06 -8.77 21.51
N PHE A 198 3.76 -8.56 21.40
CA PHE A 198 2.84 -9.42 20.67
C PHE A 198 3.07 -9.41 19.14
N LEU A 199 3.75 -8.40 18.61
CA LEU A 199 4.10 -8.32 17.19
C LEU A 199 5.19 -9.35 16.79
N LYS A 200 5.96 -9.87 17.74
CA LYS A 200 7.03 -10.87 17.47
C LYS A 200 6.56 -12.16 16.81
N LYS A 201 5.25 -12.44 16.84
CA LYS A 201 4.67 -13.62 16.19
C LYS A 201 4.36 -13.44 14.71
N TYR A 202 4.47 -12.22 14.18
CA TYR A 202 4.23 -11.88 12.79
C TYR A 202 5.55 -11.64 12.07
N ASP A 203 5.59 -11.99 10.80
CA ASP A 203 6.59 -11.44 9.90
C ASP A 203 6.28 -9.96 9.67
N TYR A 204 7.27 -9.19 9.24
CA TYR A 204 7.05 -7.76 9.00
C TYR A 204 7.77 -7.27 7.74
N ILE A 205 7.20 -6.25 7.16
CA ILE A 205 7.83 -5.38 6.17
C ILE A 205 8.00 -4.00 6.78
N ILE A 206 8.90 -3.21 6.22
CA ILE A 206 9.05 -1.79 6.52
C ILE A 206 8.88 -1.04 5.21
N SER A 207 8.03 -0.03 5.20
CA SER A 207 7.77 0.81 4.03
C SER A 207 7.81 2.28 4.44
N SER A 208 7.88 3.17 3.45
CA SER A 208 8.01 4.60 3.72
C SER A 208 6.71 5.26 4.13
N ASP A 209 5.59 4.81 3.59
CA ASP A 209 4.33 5.56 3.60
C ASP A 209 4.54 6.99 3.05
N ALA A 210 5.31 7.06 1.95
CA ALA A 210 5.76 8.32 1.38
C ALA A 210 4.61 9.12 0.79
N HIS A 211 4.52 10.37 1.20
CA HIS A 211 3.61 11.39 0.68
C HIS A 211 4.36 12.50 -0.09
N TYR A 212 5.69 12.47 -0.02
CA TYR A 212 6.62 13.35 -0.71
C TYR A 212 7.73 12.52 -1.36
N LEU A 213 8.30 12.99 -2.47
CA LEU A 213 9.33 12.25 -3.22
C LEU A 213 10.54 11.88 -2.36
N TRP A 214 10.99 12.78 -1.49
CA TRP A 214 12.15 12.54 -0.62
C TRP A 214 11.88 11.52 0.49
N ASP A 215 10.60 11.23 0.83
CA ASP A 215 10.22 10.25 1.84
C ASP A 215 10.28 8.81 1.33
N ILE A 216 10.26 8.59 0.00
CA ILE A 216 10.46 7.26 -0.61
C ILE A 216 11.72 6.64 -0.03
N SER A 217 11.66 5.36 0.36
CA SER A 217 12.75 4.68 1.06
C SER A 217 14.05 4.69 0.27
N GLU A 218 15.17 4.81 1.00
CA GLU A 218 16.49 4.46 0.48
C GLU A 218 16.61 2.94 0.30
N ARG A 219 17.71 2.47 -0.31
CA ARG A 219 18.01 1.04 -0.48
C ARG A 219 18.39 0.38 0.86
N GLU A 220 17.45 0.30 1.80
CA GLU A 220 17.69 -0.14 3.18
C GLU A 220 16.76 -1.26 3.66
N PHE A 221 15.59 -1.45 3.01
CA PHE A 221 14.64 -2.52 3.34
C PHE A 221 14.64 -3.56 2.23
N PHE A 222 14.87 -4.82 2.62
CA PHE A 222 15.06 -5.90 1.67
C PHE A 222 14.11 -7.05 1.94
N VAL A 223 13.60 -7.64 0.85
CA VAL A 223 12.92 -8.94 0.86
C VAL A 223 13.85 -9.95 0.18
N GLU A 224 14.03 -11.10 0.83
CA GLU A 224 14.84 -12.18 0.26
C GLU A 224 13.97 -13.06 -0.64
N MET A 225 14.32 -13.14 -1.92
CA MET A 225 13.60 -13.92 -2.94
C MET A 225 14.59 -14.70 -3.80
N GLU A 226 14.15 -15.82 -4.38
CA GLU A 226 14.97 -16.56 -5.36
C GLU A 226 15.22 -15.70 -6.60
N PHE A 227 14.17 -15.03 -7.08
CA PHE A 227 14.22 -14.05 -8.16
C PHE A 227 13.11 -13.00 -7.97
N LEU A 228 13.29 -11.83 -8.55
CA LEU A 228 12.34 -10.73 -8.47
C LEU A 228 11.06 -11.07 -9.22
N SER A 229 9.97 -11.33 -8.50
CA SER A 229 8.66 -11.64 -9.09
C SER A 229 7.50 -11.43 -8.12
N PHE A 230 6.31 -11.18 -8.65
CA PHE A 230 5.10 -11.15 -7.84
C PHE A 230 4.84 -12.48 -7.11
N THR A 231 5.07 -13.61 -7.77
CA THR A 231 4.86 -14.93 -7.17
C THR A 231 5.71 -15.09 -5.92
N ASN A 232 7.01 -14.82 -5.99
CA ASN A 232 7.91 -14.95 -4.84
C ASN A 232 7.56 -13.95 -3.73
N LEU A 233 7.25 -12.69 -4.08
CA LEU A 233 6.80 -11.71 -3.08
C LEU A 233 5.56 -12.19 -2.34
N PHE A 234 4.52 -12.62 -3.05
CA PHE A 234 3.25 -13.04 -2.45
C PHE A 234 3.40 -14.34 -1.65
N ASP A 235 4.25 -15.27 -2.08
CA ASP A 235 4.56 -16.49 -1.32
C ASP A 235 5.26 -16.17 0.02
N ILE A 236 6.02 -15.08 0.09
CA ILE A 236 6.64 -14.59 1.33
C ILE A 236 5.62 -13.88 2.21
N LEU A 237 4.86 -12.95 1.64
CA LEU A 237 3.89 -12.15 2.38
C LEU A 237 2.72 -12.99 2.92
N CYS A 238 2.31 -14.05 2.19
CA CYS A 238 1.23 -14.95 2.59
C CYS A 238 1.43 -16.38 2.03
N PRO A 239 2.28 -17.21 2.64
CA PRO A 239 2.69 -18.51 2.09
C PRO A 239 1.57 -19.55 1.95
N ASN A 240 0.38 -19.33 2.50
CA ASN A 240 -0.73 -20.29 2.51
C ASN A 240 -1.89 -19.93 1.56
N GLN A 241 -1.77 -18.90 0.72
CA GLN A 241 -2.77 -18.67 -0.32
C GLN A 241 -2.61 -19.72 -1.42
N LYS A 242 -3.62 -20.59 -1.59
CA LYS A 242 -3.66 -21.52 -2.72
C LYS A 242 -3.52 -20.72 -4.02
N LYS A 243 -2.56 -21.11 -4.86
CA LYS A 243 -2.48 -20.61 -6.23
C LYS A 243 -3.83 -20.89 -6.91
N LEU A 244 -4.59 -19.83 -7.18
CA LEU A 244 -5.77 -19.89 -8.04
C LEU A 244 -5.32 -19.98 -9.49
#